data_36cd66be2c516dd43b6d75b4a8d4e11f
#
_entry.id   36cd66be2c516dd43b6d75b4a8d4e11f
#
_cell.length_a   1.000
_cell.length_b   1.000
_cell.length_c   1.000
_cell.angle_alpha   90.00
_cell.angle_beta   90.00
_cell.angle_gamma   90.00
#
_symmetry.space_group_name_H-M   'P 1'
#
loop_
_entity.id
_entity.type
_entity.pdbx_description
1 polymer ?
#
loop_
_entity_poly.entity_id
_entity_poly.type
_entity_poly.pdbx_seq_one_letter_code
_entity_poly.pdbx_strand_id
1 'polypeptide(L)'
;MFNRLLRNLKLKKQKDLSFDEALWIRKKELAKKIYKIFSGKIQYGRYASTKINWSNDISSKIHITSRLLGLYEEQVQDKIIKLKKKYKLETIINFGAAEGYHIVGLIKNSYFKRGLAFEMNPLIKKNLRKNIKINNLSKKIDIYGNANFKQINDCLNKNELTKTLFLVDIEGSEFDI
;
A
#
# COMPACT_ATOMS: atom_id res chain seq x y z
N MET A 1 -30.68 -28.59 0.52
CA MET A 1 -30.28 -27.29 1.08
C MET A 1 -29.17 -26.60 0.22
N PHE A 2 -28.21 -27.33 -0.26
CA PHE A 2 -27.09 -26.82 -1.10
C PHE A 2 -27.52 -26.20 -2.44
N ASN A 3 -28.51 -26.80 -3.13
CA ASN A 3 -29.04 -26.31 -4.40
C ASN A 3 -29.86 -25.01 -4.30
N ARG A 4 -30.35 -24.65 -3.10
CA ARG A 4 -31.10 -23.41 -2.87
C ARG A 4 -30.17 -22.20 -2.69
N LEU A 5 -28.97 -22.43 -2.13
CA LEU A 5 -27.92 -21.42 -2.04
C LEU A 5 -27.31 -21.07 -3.40
N LEU A 6 -27.24 -22.04 -4.30
CA LEU A 6 -26.74 -21.84 -5.67
C LEU A 6 -27.75 -21.08 -6.56
N ARG A 7 -29.06 -21.17 -6.29
CA ARG A 7 -30.09 -20.42 -7.03
C ARG A 7 -30.14 -18.94 -6.69
N ASN A 8 -29.78 -18.55 -5.48
CA ASN A 8 -29.82 -17.14 -5.03
C ASN A 8 -28.53 -16.32 -5.37
N LEU A 9 -27.47 -16.98 -5.72
CA LEU A 9 -26.33 -16.36 -6.37
C LEU A 9 -26.59 -16.51 -7.87
N LYS A 10 -26.59 -15.45 -8.65
CA LYS A 10 -26.71 -15.44 -10.13
C LYS A 10 -25.60 -16.29 -10.80
N LEU A 11 -25.55 -17.59 -10.50
CA LEU A 11 -24.53 -18.56 -10.93
C LEU A 11 -24.94 -19.32 -12.20
N LYS A 12 -25.83 -18.75 -13.02
CA LYS A 12 -26.21 -19.34 -14.31
C LYS A 12 -25.11 -19.32 -15.36
N LYS A 13 -23.87 -18.84 -15.03
CA LYS A 13 -22.71 -18.81 -15.96
C LYS A 13 -21.43 -19.44 -15.42
N GLN A 14 -21.49 -20.32 -14.44
CA GLN A 14 -20.27 -20.94 -13.89
C GLN A 14 -19.76 -22.14 -14.74
N LYS A 15 -20.51 -22.60 -15.72
CA LYS A 15 -20.10 -23.72 -16.60
C LYS A 15 -19.07 -23.36 -17.68
N ASP A 16 -18.90 -22.07 -17.96
CA ASP A 16 -18.06 -21.58 -19.07
C ASP A 16 -16.84 -20.74 -18.62
N LEU A 17 -16.51 -20.75 -17.33
CA LEU A 17 -15.34 -20.02 -16.83
C LEU A 17 -14.08 -20.84 -17.07
N SER A 18 -13.04 -20.20 -17.61
CA SER A 18 -11.70 -20.78 -17.62
C SER A 18 -11.20 -21.02 -16.18
N PHE A 19 -10.21 -21.91 -16.04
CA PHE A 19 -9.57 -22.18 -14.74
C PHE A 19 -9.07 -20.89 -14.08
N ASP A 20 -8.46 -19.99 -14.85
CA ASP A 20 -7.91 -18.74 -14.36
C ASP A 20 -8.99 -17.77 -13.86
N GLU A 21 -10.10 -17.67 -14.56
CA GLU A 21 -11.25 -16.85 -14.11
C GLU A 21 -11.84 -17.39 -12.82
N ALA A 22 -12.04 -18.71 -12.73
CA ALA A 22 -12.53 -19.36 -11.53
C ALA A 22 -11.57 -19.15 -10.34
N LEU A 23 -10.27 -19.30 -10.55
CA LEU A 23 -9.23 -19.06 -9.56
C LEU A 23 -9.22 -17.59 -9.10
N TRP A 24 -9.34 -16.65 -10.03
CA TRP A 24 -9.39 -15.22 -9.73
C TRP A 24 -10.61 -14.86 -8.85
N ILE A 25 -11.78 -15.40 -9.18
CA ILE A 25 -12.99 -15.22 -8.37
C ILE A 25 -12.80 -15.75 -6.94
N ARG A 26 -12.23 -16.96 -6.80
CA ARG A 26 -11.93 -17.56 -5.50
C ARG A 26 -10.94 -16.76 -4.69
N LYS A 27 -9.86 -16.28 -5.29
CA LYS A 27 -8.87 -15.38 -4.65
C LYS A 27 -9.55 -14.11 -4.13
N LYS A 28 -10.43 -13.50 -4.92
CA LYS A 28 -11.16 -12.31 -4.55
C LYS A 28 -12.14 -12.54 -3.37
N GLU A 29 -12.85 -13.65 -3.38
CA GLU A 29 -13.76 -14.04 -2.28
C GLU A 29 -12.98 -14.28 -0.98
N LEU A 30 -11.86 -15.00 -1.06
CA LEU A 30 -10.98 -15.23 0.08
C LEU A 30 -10.42 -13.93 0.63
N ALA A 31 -9.95 -13.05 -0.24
CA ALA A 31 -9.45 -11.74 0.13
C ALA A 31 -10.50 -10.91 0.89
N LYS A 32 -11.76 -10.92 0.45
CA LYS A 32 -12.88 -10.26 1.15
C LYS A 32 -13.11 -10.83 2.54
N LYS A 33 -13.05 -12.16 2.69
CA LYS A 33 -13.22 -12.83 3.98
C LYS A 33 -12.09 -12.44 4.93
N ILE A 34 -10.84 -12.55 4.48
CA ILE A 34 -9.65 -12.18 5.27
C ILE A 34 -9.70 -10.71 5.68
N TYR A 35 -10.06 -9.82 4.75
CA TYR A 35 -10.20 -8.40 5.06
C TYR A 35 -11.22 -8.13 6.17
N LYS A 36 -12.37 -8.83 6.14
CA LYS A 36 -13.39 -8.71 7.19
C LYS A 36 -12.89 -9.25 8.53
N ILE A 37 -12.28 -10.44 8.54
CA ILE A 37 -11.75 -11.07 9.76
C ILE A 37 -10.72 -10.16 10.43
N PHE A 38 -9.81 -9.58 9.65
CA PHE A 38 -8.76 -8.71 10.15
C PHE A 38 -9.17 -7.24 10.29
N SER A 39 -10.42 -6.90 9.93
CA SER A 39 -10.93 -5.52 9.92
C SER A 39 -9.99 -4.55 9.19
N GLY A 40 -9.41 -5.00 8.08
CA GLY A 40 -8.45 -4.24 7.28
C GLY A 40 -7.10 -3.98 7.95
N LYS A 41 -6.77 -4.66 9.05
CA LYS A 41 -5.54 -4.47 9.81
C LYS A 41 -4.49 -5.50 9.42
N ILE A 42 -3.26 -5.06 9.14
CA ILE A 42 -2.11 -5.95 8.92
C ILE A 42 -1.80 -6.70 10.22
N GLN A 43 -1.71 -8.03 10.15
CA GLN A 43 -1.57 -8.88 11.33
C GLN A 43 -0.13 -9.10 11.74
N TYR A 44 0.76 -9.31 10.78
CA TYR A 44 2.13 -9.73 11.04
C TYR A 44 3.15 -8.84 10.34
N GLY A 45 4.42 -9.12 10.59
CA GLY A 45 5.54 -8.46 9.90
C GLY A 45 5.81 -7.03 10.37
N ARG A 46 6.58 -6.33 9.58
CA ARG A 46 7.09 -4.98 9.90
C ARG A 46 6.01 -3.91 9.96
N TYR A 47 4.91 -4.12 9.25
CA TYR A 47 3.80 -3.16 9.17
C TYR A 47 2.59 -3.58 10.00
N ALA A 48 2.77 -4.52 10.94
CA ALA A 48 1.70 -4.98 11.82
C ALA A 48 0.94 -3.82 12.45
N SER A 49 -0.36 -3.98 12.70
CA SER A 49 -1.27 -2.96 13.23
C SER A 49 -1.62 -1.79 12.31
N THR A 50 -1.00 -1.67 11.14
CA THR A 50 -1.38 -0.69 10.12
C THR A 50 -2.74 -1.07 9.52
N LYS A 51 -3.64 -0.11 9.38
CA LYS A 51 -4.94 -0.30 8.74
C LYS A 51 -4.86 0.03 7.25
N ILE A 52 -5.45 -0.81 6.42
CA ILE A 52 -5.58 -0.61 4.98
C ILE A 52 -7.07 -0.49 4.64
N ASN A 53 -7.45 0.59 3.96
CA ASN A 53 -8.78 0.71 3.37
C ASN A 53 -8.81 -0.01 2.04
N TRP A 54 -9.65 -1.02 1.91
CA TRP A 54 -9.87 -1.71 0.65
C TRP A 54 -10.98 -1.01 -0.14
N SER A 55 -10.63 -0.38 -1.26
CA SER A 55 -11.61 0.08 -2.23
C SER A 55 -11.79 -0.95 -3.35
N ASN A 56 -13.01 -1.09 -3.83
CA ASN A 56 -13.32 -2.03 -4.92
C ASN A 56 -12.70 -1.64 -6.28
N ASP A 57 -12.15 -0.43 -6.39
CA ASP A 57 -11.77 0.18 -7.66
C ASP A 57 -10.30 0.02 -8.04
N ILE A 58 -9.49 -0.66 -7.20
CA ILE A 58 -8.04 -0.73 -7.40
C ILE A 58 -7.61 -2.12 -7.85
N SER A 59 -6.71 -2.13 -8.84
CA SER A 59 -6.01 -3.32 -9.36
C SER A 59 -5.24 -4.12 -8.30
N SER A 60 -4.90 -3.50 -7.18
CA SER A 60 -4.24 -4.11 -6.00
C SER A 60 -5.05 -5.21 -5.28
N LYS A 61 -6.23 -5.57 -5.81
CA LYS A 61 -7.12 -6.59 -5.23
C LYS A 61 -6.47 -7.97 -5.05
N ILE A 62 -5.49 -8.28 -5.89
CA ILE A 62 -4.81 -9.59 -5.86
C ILE A 62 -3.87 -9.69 -4.65
N HIS A 63 -3.23 -8.59 -4.26
CA HIS A 63 -2.21 -8.57 -3.21
C HIS A 63 -2.75 -8.23 -1.81
N ILE A 64 -4.04 -7.92 -1.68
CA ILE A 64 -4.58 -7.51 -0.38
C ILE A 64 -4.39 -8.58 0.71
N THR A 65 -4.48 -9.84 0.37
CA THR A 65 -4.28 -10.95 1.32
C THR A 65 -2.84 -10.99 1.83
N SER A 66 -1.84 -10.95 0.94
CA SER A 66 -0.42 -10.92 1.32
C SER A 66 -0.07 -9.65 2.11
N ARG A 67 -0.67 -8.53 1.77
CA ARG A 67 -0.52 -7.27 2.53
C ARG A 67 -1.10 -7.38 3.93
N LEU A 68 -2.31 -7.91 4.10
CA LEU A 68 -2.95 -8.10 5.40
C LEU A 68 -2.21 -9.11 6.28
N LEU A 69 -1.57 -10.10 5.67
CA LEU A 69 -0.69 -11.04 6.37
C LEU A 69 0.69 -10.45 6.68
N GLY A 70 1.07 -9.31 6.10
CA GLY A 70 2.37 -8.68 6.28
C GLY A 70 3.50 -9.28 5.44
N LEU A 71 3.16 -10.15 4.47
CA LEU A 71 4.12 -10.87 3.64
C LEU A 71 4.43 -10.17 2.31
N TYR A 72 3.66 -9.14 1.94
CA TYR A 72 3.85 -8.43 0.69
C TYR A 72 5.19 -7.67 0.72
N GLU A 73 6.06 -8.00 -0.23
CA GLU A 73 7.38 -7.38 -0.37
C GLU A 73 8.21 -7.34 0.94
N GLU A 74 8.17 -8.41 1.72
CA GLU A 74 8.86 -8.50 3.01
C GLU A 74 10.37 -8.22 2.88
N GLN A 75 11.00 -8.67 1.80
CA GLN A 75 12.42 -8.42 1.54
C GLN A 75 12.73 -6.92 1.34
N VAL A 76 11.82 -6.18 0.68
CA VAL A 76 11.91 -4.72 0.52
C VAL A 76 11.78 -4.04 1.87
N GLN A 77 10.81 -4.45 2.68
CA GLN A 77 10.61 -3.94 4.05
C GLN A 77 11.88 -4.12 4.89
N ASP A 78 12.47 -5.30 4.88
CA ASP A 78 13.71 -5.59 5.60
C ASP A 78 14.89 -4.77 5.12
N LYS A 79 15.02 -4.57 3.81
CA LYS A 79 16.07 -3.73 3.23
C LYS A 79 15.93 -2.28 3.67
N ILE A 80 14.72 -1.73 3.62
CA ILE A 80 14.42 -0.36 4.07
C ILE A 80 14.84 -0.18 5.53
N ILE A 81 14.46 -1.11 6.40
CA ILE A 81 14.77 -1.02 7.84
C ILE A 81 16.27 -1.16 8.10
N LYS A 82 16.96 -2.04 7.38
CA LYS A 82 18.43 -2.17 7.45
C LYS A 82 19.13 -0.87 7.05
N LEU A 83 18.73 -0.25 5.94
CA LEU A 83 19.27 1.03 5.47
C LEU A 83 18.98 2.14 6.49
N LYS A 84 17.74 2.25 6.95
CA LYS A 84 17.34 3.21 8.00
C LYS A 84 18.22 3.13 9.23
N LYS A 85 18.50 1.93 9.72
CA LYS A 85 19.37 1.73 10.90
C LYS A 85 20.82 2.10 10.61
N LYS A 86 21.37 1.62 9.48
CA LYS A 86 22.77 1.85 9.07
C LYS A 86 23.08 3.34 8.92
N TYR A 87 22.20 4.08 8.27
CA TYR A 87 22.42 5.49 7.92
C TYR A 87 21.66 6.47 8.84
N LYS A 88 21.00 5.98 9.89
CA LYS A 88 20.22 6.79 10.85
C LYS A 88 19.19 7.69 10.16
N LEU A 89 18.51 7.15 9.12
CA LEU A 89 17.55 7.89 8.31
C LEU A 89 16.30 8.23 9.11
N GLU A 90 15.71 9.40 8.88
CA GLU A 90 14.57 9.91 9.63
C GLU A 90 13.36 10.20 8.76
N THR A 91 13.57 10.52 7.49
CA THR A 91 12.54 10.85 6.51
C THR A 91 12.50 9.81 5.40
N ILE A 92 11.32 9.56 4.85
CA ILE A 92 11.14 8.74 3.65
C ILE A 92 10.40 9.52 2.57
N ILE A 93 10.91 9.49 1.35
CA ILE A 93 10.22 9.91 0.14
C ILE A 93 9.83 8.66 -0.64
N ASN A 94 8.55 8.53 -0.98
CA ASN A 94 8.05 7.41 -1.77
C ASN A 94 7.46 7.91 -3.08
N PHE A 95 8.17 7.70 -4.18
CA PHE A 95 7.68 7.91 -5.54
C PHE A 95 6.90 6.68 -5.99
N GLY A 96 5.71 6.90 -6.54
CA GLY A 96 4.77 5.83 -6.81
C GLY A 96 4.20 5.24 -5.52
N ALA A 97 3.74 6.10 -4.62
CA ALA A 97 3.30 5.67 -3.30
C ALA A 97 2.06 4.77 -3.32
N ALA A 98 1.39 4.67 -4.44
CA ALA A 98 0.16 3.92 -4.61
C ALA A 98 -0.86 4.24 -3.49
N GLU A 99 -1.52 3.24 -2.90
CA GLU A 99 -2.38 3.44 -1.74
C GLU A 99 -1.63 3.59 -0.41
N GLY A 100 -0.30 3.63 -0.43
CA GLY A 100 0.55 3.94 0.72
C GLY A 100 0.97 2.75 1.57
N TYR A 101 0.96 1.52 1.06
CA TYR A 101 1.32 0.33 1.85
C TYR A 101 2.65 0.51 2.59
N HIS A 102 3.71 0.90 1.87
CA HIS A 102 5.03 1.08 2.48
C HIS A 102 5.10 2.32 3.35
N ILE A 103 4.79 3.50 2.81
CA ILE A 103 4.99 4.75 3.54
C ILE A 103 4.11 4.83 4.81
N VAL A 104 2.84 4.40 4.73
CA VAL A 104 1.95 4.37 5.88
C VAL A 104 2.42 3.34 6.91
N GLY A 105 2.81 2.13 6.45
CA GLY A 105 3.33 1.07 7.32
C GLY A 105 4.60 1.51 8.07
N LEU A 106 5.54 2.12 7.38
CA LEU A 106 6.80 2.59 7.95
C LEU A 106 6.61 3.71 8.98
N ILE A 107 5.77 4.70 8.67
CA ILE A 107 5.51 5.83 9.59
C ILE A 107 4.64 5.38 10.77
N LYS A 108 3.63 4.52 10.55
CA LYS A 108 2.76 3.99 11.62
C LYS A 108 3.55 3.22 12.66
N ASN A 109 4.53 2.44 12.22
CA ASN A 109 5.38 1.64 13.10
C ASN A 109 6.66 2.38 13.55
N SER A 110 6.69 3.71 13.41
CA SER A 110 7.75 4.59 13.92
C SER A 110 9.15 4.30 13.36
N TYR A 111 9.24 3.68 12.17
CA TYR A 111 10.52 3.51 11.50
C TYR A 111 11.05 4.84 10.96
N PHE A 112 10.16 5.74 10.52
CA PHE A 112 10.50 7.09 10.09
C PHE A 112 9.63 8.11 10.81
N LYS A 113 10.14 9.34 10.95
CA LYS A 113 9.46 10.45 11.63
C LYS A 113 8.46 11.15 10.70
N ARG A 114 8.85 11.31 9.42
CA ARG A 114 8.11 12.03 8.38
C ARG A 114 8.16 11.29 7.05
N GLY A 115 7.13 11.44 6.22
CA GLY A 115 7.05 10.90 4.89
C GLY A 115 6.53 11.89 3.86
N LEU A 116 7.09 11.86 2.65
CA LEU A 116 6.56 12.54 1.46
C LEU A 116 6.14 11.48 0.46
N ALA A 117 4.87 11.47 0.09
CA ALA A 117 4.27 10.49 -0.81
C ALA A 117 3.91 11.14 -2.14
N PHE A 118 4.47 10.64 -3.22
CA PHE A 118 4.17 11.08 -4.57
C PHE A 118 3.32 10.03 -5.29
N GLU A 119 2.12 10.43 -5.73
CA GLU A 119 1.18 9.58 -6.47
C GLU A 119 0.41 10.42 -7.49
N MET A 120 0.58 10.08 -8.77
CA MET A 120 -0.02 10.85 -9.88
C MET A 120 -1.49 10.52 -10.08
N ASN A 121 -1.88 9.26 -9.92
CA ASN A 121 -3.25 8.82 -10.18
C ASN A 121 -4.21 9.37 -9.12
N PRO A 122 -5.20 10.21 -9.49
CA PRO A 122 -6.08 10.87 -8.53
C PRO A 122 -6.97 9.88 -7.76
N LEU A 123 -7.35 8.75 -8.36
CA LEU A 123 -8.16 7.72 -7.71
C LEU A 123 -7.34 6.97 -6.65
N ILE A 124 -6.12 6.58 -7.00
CA ILE A 124 -5.19 5.90 -6.07
C ILE A 124 -4.81 6.86 -4.94
N LYS A 125 -4.49 8.11 -5.27
CA LYS A 125 -4.19 9.16 -4.29
C LYS A 125 -5.34 9.40 -3.29
N LYS A 126 -6.59 9.26 -3.72
CA LYS A 126 -7.76 9.30 -2.82
C LYS A 126 -7.71 8.19 -1.76
N ASN A 127 -7.28 6.99 -2.13
CA ASN A 127 -7.13 5.87 -1.18
C ASN A 127 -5.92 6.06 -0.26
N LEU A 128 -4.81 6.58 -0.80
CA LEU A 128 -3.66 6.97 0.01
C LEU A 128 -4.08 7.94 1.14
N ARG A 129 -4.84 8.99 0.81
CA ARG A 129 -5.38 9.92 1.83
C ARG A 129 -6.23 9.21 2.88
N LYS A 130 -7.09 8.26 2.46
CA LYS A 130 -7.89 7.47 3.41
C LYS A 130 -7.00 6.64 4.33
N ASN A 131 -6.00 5.95 3.77
CA ASN A 131 -5.07 5.12 4.55
C ASN A 131 -4.27 5.95 5.55
N ILE A 132 -3.80 7.11 5.16
CA ILE A 132 -3.13 8.06 6.08
C ILE A 132 -4.07 8.48 7.21
N LYS A 133 -5.32 8.86 6.88
CA LYS A 133 -6.32 9.32 7.85
C LYS A 133 -6.71 8.25 8.86
N ILE A 134 -7.01 7.02 8.43
CA ILE A 134 -7.43 5.94 9.33
C ILE A 134 -6.30 5.43 10.24
N ASN A 135 -5.05 5.77 9.93
CA ASN A 135 -3.89 5.50 10.77
C ASN A 135 -3.44 6.70 11.62
N ASN A 136 -4.16 7.83 11.55
CA ASN A 136 -3.87 9.09 12.27
C ASN A 136 -2.50 9.70 11.90
N LEU A 137 -2.12 9.64 10.63
CA LEU A 137 -0.81 10.09 10.14
C LEU A 137 -0.84 11.38 9.31
N SER A 138 -1.96 12.10 9.27
CA SER A 138 -2.13 13.31 8.44
C SER A 138 -1.14 14.45 8.76
N LYS A 139 -0.54 14.44 9.95
CA LYS A 139 0.51 15.41 10.35
C LYS A 139 1.93 14.93 10.08
N LYS A 140 2.09 13.68 9.62
CA LYS A 140 3.40 13.04 9.42
C LYS A 140 3.68 12.69 7.97
N ILE A 141 2.66 12.65 7.12
CA ILE A 141 2.79 12.29 5.69
C ILE A 141 2.14 13.37 4.84
N ASP A 142 2.96 14.01 4.02
CA ASP A 142 2.53 14.96 3.00
C ASP A 142 2.31 14.22 1.67
N ILE A 143 1.27 14.63 0.90
CA ILE A 143 0.90 13.96 -0.36
C ILE A 143 1.01 14.95 -1.52
N TYR A 144 1.75 14.55 -2.53
CA TYR A 144 1.99 15.28 -3.77
C TYR A 144 1.42 14.55 -4.99
N GLY A 145 1.42 15.22 -6.13
CA GLY A 145 1.09 14.64 -7.43
C GLY A 145 2.32 14.08 -8.12
N ASN A 146 2.71 14.77 -9.19
CA ASN A 146 3.94 14.46 -9.90
C ASN A 146 5.18 14.81 -9.06
N ALA A 147 6.21 14.00 -9.19
CA ALA A 147 7.49 14.27 -8.55
C ALA A 147 8.25 15.33 -9.33
N ASN A 148 8.79 16.35 -8.63
CA ASN A 148 9.80 17.23 -9.20
C ASN A 148 10.81 17.67 -8.11
N PHE A 149 12.03 17.90 -8.51
CA PHE A 149 13.12 18.29 -7.61
C PHE A 149 12.84 19.58 -6.84
N LYS A 150 12.14 20.55 -7.46
CA LYS A 150 11.79 21.80 -6.79
C LYS A 150 10.92 21.54 -5.56
N GLN A 151 9.87 20.74 -5.69
CA GLN A 151 9.01 20.39 -4.55
C GLN A 151 9.78 19.69 -3.43
N ILE A 152 10.73 18.80 -3.79
CA ILE A 152 11.54 18.10 -2.80
C ILE A 152 12.40 19.10 -2.02
N ASN A 153 13.10 20.01 -2.73
CA ASN A 153 13.94 21.04 -2.14
C ASN A 153 13.13 22.05 -1.30
N ASP A 154 11.89 22.35 -1.70
CA ASP A 154 11.01 23.24 -0.94
C ASP A 154 10.51 22.58 0.36
N CYS A 155 10.46 21.24 0.39
CA CYS A 155 9.98 20.47 1.55
C CYS A 155 11.05 20.05 2.53
N LEU A 156 12.30 19.94 2.09
CA LEU A 156 13.43 19.42 2.87
C LEU A 156 14.65 20.32 2.74
N ASN A 157 15.25 20.68 3.87
CA ASN A 157 16.56 21.34 3.86
C ASN A 157 17.69 20.31 3.61
N LYS A 158 18.92 20.80 3.38
CA LYS A 158 20.09 19.95 3.09
C LYS A 158 20.36 18.89 4.18
N ASN A 159 20.18 19.23 5.45
CA ASN A 159 20.39 18.30 6.56
C ASN A 159 19.32 17.21 6.60
N GLU A 160 18.07 17.53 6.24
CA GLU A 160 17.00 16.55 6.14
C GLU A 160 17.22 15.61 4.95
N LEU A 161 17.70 16.13 3.80
CA LEU A 161 18.01 15.32 2.62
C LEU A 161 19.07 14.26 2.93
N THR A 162 20.11 14.56 3.71
CA THR A 162 21.15 13.58 4.08
C THR A 162 20.62 12.45 4.96
N LYS A 163 19.45 12.63 5.60
CA LYS A 163 18.78 11.65 6.44
C LYS A 163 17.50 11.09 5.79
N THR A 164 17.40 11.18 4.49
CA THR A 164 16.21 10.76 3.75
C THR A 164 16.46 9.48 2.96
N LEU A 165 15.50 8.55 3.02
CA LEU A 165 15.44 7.38 2.15
C LEU A 165 14.52 7.69 0.97
N PHE A 166 14.99 7.38 -0.22
CA PHE A 166 14.19 7.41 -1.44
C PHE A 166 13.73 5.98 -1.76
N LEU A 167 12.42 5.78 -1.82
CA LEU A 167 11.79 4.57 -2.32
C LEU A 167 11.13 4.91 -3.65
N VAL A 168 11.61 4.32 -4.74
CA VAL A 168 11.17 4.61 -6.11
C VAL A 168 10.54 3.36 -6.70
N ASP A 169 9.26 3.45 -7.07
CA ASP A 169 8.48 2.37 -7.69
C ASP A 169 7.43 3.01 -8.61
N ILE A 170 7.82 3.39 -9.82
CA ILE A 170 7.04 4.20 -10.76
C ILE A 170 6.84 3.54 -12.13
N GLU A 171 7.01 2.20 -12.15
CA GLU A 171 6.65 1.34 -13.29
C GLU A 171 7.16 1.84 -14.66
N GLY A 172 8.46 2.13 -14.77
CA GLY A 172 9.15 2.47 -16.02
C GLY A 172 9.43 3.95 -16.24
N SER A 173 9.04 4.84 -15.31
CA SER A 173 9.39 6.28 -15.34
C SER A 173 10.56 6.63 -14.41
N GLU A 174 11.39 5.65 -14.01
CA GLU A 174 12.51 5.85 -13.07
C GLU A 174 13.61 6.78 -13.65
N PHE A 175 13.65 6.93 -14.97
CA PHE A 175 14.60 7.81 -15.67
C PHE A 175 14.07 9.25 -15.85
N ASP A 176 12.82 9.52 -15.48
CA ASP A 176 12.16 10.83 -15.65
C ASP A 176 12.18 11.69 -14.37
N ILE A 177 12.85 11.20 -13.31
CA ILE A 177 12.96 11.88 -12.01
C ILE A 177 14.32 12.56 -11.86
#